data_68c2aaf5db2367e770623e9a8b37710d
#
_entry.id   68c2aaf5db2367e770623e9a8b37710d
#
_cell.length_a   1.000
_cell.length_b   1.000
_cell.length_c   1.000
_cell.angle_alpha   90.00
_cell.angle_beta   90.00
_cell.angle_gamma   90.00
#
_symmetry.space_group_name_H-M   'P 1'
#
loop_
_entity.id
_entity.type
_entity.pdbx_description
1 polymer ?
#
loop_
_entity_poly.entity_id
_entity_poly.type
_entity_poly.pdbx_seq_one_letter_code
_entity_poly.pdbx_strand_id
1 'polypeptide(L)'
;MRKNYRYNKSNDNNIKKARIIILFMTIVFFIVGGSSLIAAKFSQNRQEVQALDDTKQSGDLDSNEKKDNRDSLNVESNSEVEDSSFIEKYLNQQMKGQKPDGADGKKVVYLTFDDGPSETVTPQILDILKSENVHATFFIVGKSLDKDENTKNIVKRELSEGNSIGNHTYSHNYNYLYPNGKINLSNCMSDIEKTNESLKKVLGEDFSTRAIRFPGGHMTWKNKDSVGMDTMDKALHEKNYHQIDWNSLSQDAEGAPKNAEQLKHEVIKTTAGREKAIILMHDTYGKEETAKALPGIIEYLKQQGYEFKVIK
;
A
#
# COMPACT_ATOMS: atom_id res chain seq x y z
N MET A 1 -4.49 -61.72 23.89
CA MET A 1 -5.84 -61.46 23.28
C MET A 1 -6.00 -59.97 23.08
N ARG A 2 -5.87 -59.45 21.86
CA ARG A 2 -6.12 -58.05 21.51
C ARG A 2 -7.45 -58.01 20.76
N LYS A 3 -8.46 -57.31 21.31
CA LYS A 3 -9.74 -57.07 20.65
C LYS A 3 -9.63 -55.81 19.77
N ASN A 4 -9.81 -55.99 18.43
CA ASN A 4 -9.91 -54.92 17.46
C ASN A 4 -11.34 -54.37 17.49
N TYR A 5 -11.48 -53.08 17.82
CA TYR A 5 -12.71 -52.31 17.58
C TYR A 5 -12.64 -51.66 16.19
N ARG A 6 -13.46 -52.15 15.27
CA ARG A 6 -13.73 -51.45 13.98
C ARG A 6 -14.76 -50.36 14.24
N TYR A 7 -14.36 -49.14 14.00
CA TYR A 7 -15.28 -47.99 14.04
C TYR A 7 -15.94 -47.83 12.66
N ASN A 8 -17.26 -47.73 12.67
CA ASN A 8 -18.11 -47.74 11.47
C ASN A 8 -18.21 -46.32 10.90
N LYS A 9 -17.56 -46.10 9.75
CA LYS A 9 -17.35 -44.78 9.09
C LYS A 9 -18.54 -44.35 8.18
N SER A 10 -19.70 -45.02 8.28
CA SER A 10 -20.79 -44.87 7.29
C SER A 10 -21.84 -43.79 7.63
N ASN A 11 -21.87 -43.26 8.87
CA ASN A 11 -22.99 -42.36 9.26
C ASN A 11 -22.64 -40.85 9.16
N ASP A 12 -21.37 -40.48 9.01
CA ASP A 12 -20.96 -39.07 9.01
C ASP A 12 -21.16 -38.35 7.65
N ASN A 13 -21.19 -39.14 6.55
CA ASN A 13 -21.33 -38.57 5.19
C ASN A 13 -22.76 -38.12 4.86
N ASN A 14 -23.77 -38.72 5.50
CA ASN A 14 -25.18 -38.38 5.22
C ASN A 14 -25.61 -37.10 5.98
N ILE A 15 -25.03 -36.84 7.15
CA ILE A 15 -25.34 -35.63 7.93
C ILE A 15 -24.66 -34.40 7.28
N LYS A 16 -23.48 -34.54 6.69
CA LYS A 16 -22.80 -33.45 5.96
C LYS A 16 -23.51 -33.08 4.65
N LYS A 17 -24.06 -34.04 3.92
CA LYS A 17 -24.84 -33.80 2.69
C LYS A 17 -26.17 -33.09 3.00
N ALA A 18 -26.86 -33.44 4.07
CA ALA A 18 -28.11 -32.76 4.47
C ALA A 18 -27.91 -31.30 4.89
N ARG A 19 -26.77 -30.96 5.53
CA ARG A 19 -26.45 -29.58 5.92
C ARG A 19 -26.07 -28.69 4.75
N ILE A 20 -25.48 -29.22 3.68
CA ILE A 20 -25.11 -28.49 2.47
C ILE A 20 -26.35 -28.15 1.65
N ILE A 21 -27.38 -29.04 1.59
CA ILE A 21 -28.60 -28.80 0.83
C ILE A 21 -29.48 -27.73 1.48
N ILE A 22 -29.52 -27.63 2.80
CA ILE A 22 -30.29 -26.62 3.52
C ILE A 22 -29.65 -25.22 3.37
N LEU A 23 -28.32 -25.13 3.24
CA LEU A 23 -27.60 -23.85 3.04
C LEU A 23 -27.81 -23.28 1.62
N PHE A 24 -28.03 -24.13 0.61
CA PHE A 24 -28.29 -23.69 -0.77
C PHE A 24 -29.72 -23.18 -1.01
N MET A 25 -30.70 -23.62 -0.24
CA MET A 25 -32.09 -23.16 -0.40
C MET A 25 -32.38 -21.80 0.25
N THR A 26 -31.58 -21.34 1.19
CA THR A 26 -31.74 -20.00 1.81
C THR A 26 -31.10 -18.86 1.03
N ILE A 27 -30.19 -19.15 0.09
CA ILE A 27 -29.50 -18.11 -0.73
C ILE A 27 -30.33 -17.72 -1.97
N VAL A 28 -31.22 -18.59 -2.47
CA VAL A 28 -32.03 -18.32 -3.68
C VAL A 28 -33.20 -17.36 -3.39
N PHE A 29 -33.68 -17.19 -2.16
CA PHE A 29 -34.81 -16.33 -1.84
C PHE A 29 -34.45 -14.83 -1.68
N PHE A 30 -33.15 -14.46 -1.61
CA PHE A 30 -32.72 -13.06 -1.47
C PHE A 30 -32.35 -12.34 -2.78
N ILE A 31 -32.29 -13.05 -3.92
CA ILE A 31 -31.84 -12.48 -5.20
C ILE A 31 -33.01 -11.94 -6.04
N VAL A 32 -34.26 -12.30 -5.76
CA VAL A 32 -35.41 -11.87 -6.59
C VAL A 32 -36.16 -10.64 -6.02
N GLY A 33 -35.87 -10.22 -4.78
CA GLY A 33 -36.57 -9.10 -4.12
C GLY A 33 -35.86 -7.73 -4.25
N GLY A 34 -34.60 -7.68 -4.73
CA GLY A 34 -33.77 -6.48 -4.70
C GLY A 34 -33.78 -5.57 -5.94
N SER A 35 -34.30 -6.06 -7.04
CA SER A 35 -34.10 -5.36 -8.36
C SER A 35 -35.11 -4.25 -8.68
N SER A 36 -36.19 -4.08 -7.90
CA SER A 36 -37.25 -3.12 -8.21
C SER A 36 -37.13 -1.77 -7.48
N LEU A 37 -36.27 -1.65 -6.50
CA LEU A 37 -36.11 -0.40 -5.72
C LEU A 37 -34.97 0.50 -6.17
N ILE A 38 -34.05 0.01 -7.01
CA ILE A 38 -32.89 0.79 -7.49
C ILE A 38 -33.22 1.60 -8.75
N ALA A 39 -34.18 1.15 -9.55
CA ALA A 39 -34.58 1.87 -10.78
C ALA A 39 -35.38 3.16 -10.53
N ALA A 40 -36.03 3.30 -9.39
CA ALA A 40 -36.86 4.47 -9.07
C ALA A 40 -36.03 5.67 -8.54
N LYS A 41 -34.83 5.46 -8.02
CA LYS A 41 -33.95 6.56 -7.52
C LYS A 41 -33.10 7.21 -8.61
N PHE A 42 -32.89 6.56 -9.76
CA PHE A 42 -32.09 7.12 -10.85
C PHE A 42 -32.88 8.08 -11.79
N SER A 43 -34.20 8.07 -11.71
CA SER A 43 -35.05 8.94 -12.54
C SER A 43 -35.31 10.34 -11.94
N GLN A 44 -35.15 10.50 -10.62
CA GLN A 44 -35.38 11.81 -9.98
C GLN A 44 -34.18 12.77 -10.04
N ASN A 45 -32.97 12.26 -10.21
CA ASN A 45 -31.75 13.09 -10.23
C ASN A 45 -31.42 13.70 -11.60
N ARG A 46 -32.23 13.47 -12.63
CA ARG A 46 -32.01 14.03 -14.00
C ARG A 46 -32.77 15.29 -14.29
N GLN A 47 -33.71 15.70 -13.45
CA GLN A 47 -34.52 16.92 -13.67
C GLN A 47 -34.03 18.15 -12.91
N GLU A 48 -33.10 18.02 -11.96
CA GLU A 48 -32.59 19.19 -11.21
C GLU A 48 -31.32 19.82 -11.80
N VAL A 49 -30.68 19.23 -12.81
CA VAL A 49 -29.43 19.77 -13.40
C VAL A 49 -29.64 20.68 -14.61
N GLN A 50 -30.90 20.84 -15.12
CA GLN A 50 -31.17 21.63 -16.31
C GLN A 50 -31.75 23.06 -16.04
N ALA A 51 -31.77 23.50 -14.79
CA ALA A 51 -32.42 24.79 -14.44
C ALA A 51 -31.44 25.90 -13.99
N LEU A 52 -30.13 25.77 -14.15
CA LEU A 52 -29.15 26.75 -13.63
C LEU A 52 -28.21 27.37 -14.68
N ASP A 53 -28.53 27.32 -15.96
CA ASP A 53 -27.61 27.84 -17.01
C ASP A 53 -28.15 29.04 -17.84
N ASP A 54 -29.05 29.83 -17.29
CA ASP A 54 -29.47 31.06 -17.95
C ASP A 54 -29.56 32.22 -16.95
N THR A 55 -28.44 32.86 -16.63
CA THR A 55 -28.35 34.29 -16.25
C THR A 55 -26.91 34.67 -15.92
N LYS A 56 -26.19 35.27 -16.85
CA LYS A 56 -25.23 36.35 -16.61
C LYS A 56 -24.66 36.89 -17.92
N GLN A 57 -25.18 37.99 -18.30
CA GLN A 57 -24.49 38.91 -19.23
C GLN A 57 -24.58 40.34 -18.67
N SER A 58 -23.44 41.03 -18.78
CA SER A 58 -23.21 42.48 -18.73
C SER A 58 -22.79 43.12 -17.40
N GLY A 59 -21.68 43.85 -17.48
CA GLY A 59 -21.38 44.98 -16.59
C GLY A 59 -19.89 45.23 -16.35
N ASP A 60 -19.34 46.12 -17.11
CA ASP A 60 -18.07 46.84 -17.20
C ASP A 60 -17.20 47.15 -15.95
N LEU A 61 -15.88 47.13 -16.22
CA LEU A 61 -14.77 48.09 -15.93
C LEU A 61 -14.69 48.81 -14.55
N ASP A 62 -13.63 48.68 -13.77
CA ASP A 62 -12.43 49.53 -13.75
C ASP A 62 -11.51 49.31 -12.53
N SER A 63 -10.20 49.62 -12.74
CA SER A 63 -9.14 50.07 -11.81
C SER A 63 -8.48 49.12 -10.77
N ASN A 64 -7.22 48.83 -11.08
CA ASN A 64 -6.00 48.85 -10.25
C ASN A 64 -6.11 48.84 -8.71
N GLU A 65 -5.62 47.74 -8.09
CA GLU A 65 -4.70 47.83 -6.94
C GLU A 65 -3.84 46.55 -6.83
N LYS A 66 -2.50 46.74 -6.89
CA LYS A 66 -1.52 45.73 -6.52
C LYS A 66 -1.67 45.44 -5.03
N LYS A 67 -2.15 44.26 -4.68
CA LYS A 67 -1.99 43.66 -3.39
C LYS A 67 -1.18 42.39 -3.52
N ASP A 68 -0.02 42.43 -2.87
CA ASP A 68 0.89 41.32 -2.62
C ASP A 68 0.14 40.22 -1.86
N ASN A 69 -0.38 39.23 -2.57
CA ASN A 69 -1.00 38.05 -1.98
C ASN A 69 0.04 36.94 -1.97
N ARG A 70 0.80 36.89 -0.89
CA ARG A 70 1.36 35.61 -0.42
C ARG A 70 0.18 34.78 0.05
N ASP A 71 -0.45 34.11 -0.90
CA ASP A 71 -1.43 33.07 -0.58
C ASP A 71 -0.71 31.97 0.23
N SER A 72 -1.02 31.96 1.50
CA SER A 72 -0.91 30.79 2.33
C SER A 72 -1.65 29.67 1.60
N LEU A 73 -0.90 28.74 1.00
CA LEU A 73 -1.42 27.48 0.53
C LEU A 73 -2.11 26.79 1.71
N ASN A 74 -3.42 26.94 1.79
CA ASN A 74 -4.28 26.07 2.56
C ASN A 74 -3.98 24.67 2.07
N VAL A 75 -3.16 23.93 2.81
CA VAL A 75 -3.06 22.48 2.71
C VAL A 75 -4.40 21.97 3.21
N GLU A 76 -5.39 21.87 2.32
CA GLU A 76 -6.47 20.92 2.51
C GLU A 76 -5.77 19.59 2.79
N SER A 77 -6.02 19.00 3.94
CA SER A 77 -5.48 17.69 4.30
C SER A 77 -5.89 16.73 3.20
N ASN A 78 -4.93 16.38 2.32
CA ASN A 78 -5.19 15.46 1.23
C ASN A 78 -5.63 14.14 1.87
N SER A 79 -6.91 13.80 1.77
CA SER A 79 -7.51 12.64 2.43
C SER A 79 -6.84 11.32 2.04
N GLU A 80 -6.06 11.33 0.96
CA GLU A 80 -5.36 10.17 0.40
C GLU A 80 -3.95 9.95 0.96
N VAL A 81 -3.44 10.85 1.81
CA VAL A 81 -2.08 10.77 2.37
C VAL A 81 -2.14 10.45 3.85
N GLU A 82 -1.30 9.51 4.29
CA GLU A 82 -1.12 9.18 5.71
C GLU A 82 0.31 9.47 6.14
N ASP A 83 0.47 10.01 7.35
CA ASP A 83 1.77 10.33 7.92
C ASP A 83 2.57 9.07 8.27
N SER A 84 3.85 9.02 7.87
CA SER A 84 4.73 7.87 8.13
C SER A 84 4.91 7.57 9.62
N SER A 85 4.90 8.59 10.49
CA SER A 85 5.00 8.39 11.94
C SER A 85 3.76 7.69 12.52
N PHE A 86 2.58 7.97 11.95
CA PHE A 86 1.36 7.26 12.32
C PHE A 86 1.43 5.79 11.94
N ILE A 87 1.87 5.48 10.71
CA ILE A 87 2.01 4.09 10.24
C ILE A 87 3.02 3.31 11.06
N GLU A 88 4.21 3.89 11.33
CA GLU A 88 5.21 3.30 12.21
C GLU A 88 4.63 2.98 13.59
N LYS A 89 3.95 3.93 14.22
CA LYS A 89 3.32 3.76 15.53
C LYS A 89 2.26 2.66 15.50
N TYR A 90 1.38 2.68 14.49
CA TYR A 90 0.32 1.69 14.30
C TYR A 90 0.88 0.26 14.23
N LEU A 91 1.88 0.05 13.36
CA LEU A 91 2.53 -1.25 13.21
C LEU A 91 3.26 -1.69 14.47
N ASN A 92 3.98 -0.78 15.14
CA ASN A 92 4.69 -1.08 16.38
C ASN A 92 3.75 -1.50 17.52
N GLN A 93 2.58 -0.88 17.64
CA GLN A 93 1.56 -1.26 18.63
C GLN A 93 0.95 -2.61 18.29
N GLN A 94 0.63 -2.85 17.00
CA GLN A 94 0.08 -4.13 16.55
C GLN A 94 1.04 -5.28 16.80
N MET A 95 2.34 -5.09 16.53
CA MET A 95 3.38 -6.12 16.78
C MET A 95 3.54 -6.44 18.26
N LYS A 96 3.27 -5.49 19.15
CA LYS A 96 3.26 -5.70 20.62
C LYS A 96 1.96 -6.32 21.14
N GLY A 97 1.02 -6.72 20.24
CA GLY A 97 -0.28 -7.25 20.61
C GLY A 97 -1.23 -6.22 21.25
N GLN A 98 -0.92 -4.93 21.10
CA GLN A 98 -1.78 -3.84 21.58
C GLN A 98 -2.83 -3.49 20.53
N LYS A 99 -3.97 -2.94 20.96
CA LYS A 99 -4.89 -2.28 20.03
C LYS A 99 -4.20 -1.00 19.54
N PRO A 100 -3.94 -0.84 18.22
CA PRO A 100 -3.28 0.36 17.73
C PRO A 100 -4.12 1.62 17.94
N ASP A 101 -3.47 2.73 18.22
CA ASP A 101 -4.09 4.05 18.10
C ASP A 101 -4.52 4.26 16.64
N GLY A 102 -5.72 4.77 16.41
CA GLY A 102 -6.29 4.88 15.07
C GLY A 102 -6.94 3.59 14.53
N ALA A 103 -7.04 2.51 15.34
CA ALA A 103 -7.94 1.40 15.07
C ALA A 103 -9.39 1.84 15.36
N ASP A 104 -10.00 2.49 14.36
CA ASP A 104 -11.27 3.21 14.41
C ASP A 104 -12.41 2.52 13.63
N GLY A 105 -12.16 1.28 13.15
CA GLY A 105 -13.09 0.50 12.34
C GLY A 105 -13.06 0.82 10.85
N LYS A 106 -12.38 1.90 10.42
CA LYS A 106 -12.25 2.24 9.01
C LYS A 106 -11.21 1.35 8.33
N LYS A 107 -11.57 0.79 7.19
CA LYS A 107 -10.67 -0.01 6.39
C LYS A 107 -9.84 0.88 5.48
N VAL A 108 -8.53 0.91 5.69
CA VAL A 108 -7.58 1.64 4.85
C VAL A 108 -6.49 0.70 4.39
N VAL A 109 -6.14 0.78 3.11
CA VAL A 109 -5.06 0.00 2.53
C VAL A 109 -3.96 0.90 1.97
N TYR A 110 -2.73 0.50 2.19
CA TYR A 110 -1.52 1.10 1.63
C TYR A 110 -0.87 0.03 0.76
N LEU A 111 -0.97 0.19 -0.56
CA LEU A 111 -0.21 -0.63 -1.51
C LEU A 111 1.23 -0.15 -1.47
N THR A 112 2.18 -1.05 -1.24
CA THR A 112 3.60 -0.70 -1.19
C THR A 112 4.42 -1.62 -2.06
N PHE A 113 5.38 -1.05 -2.79
CA PHE A 113 6.28 -1.77 -3.69
C PHE A 113 7.72 -1.47 -3.34
N ASP A 114 8.54 -2.53 -3.23
CA ASP A 114 9.95 -2.45 -2.87
C ASP A 114 10.85 -2.82 -4.06
N ASP A 115 12.13 -2.46 -3.97
CA ASP A 115 13.23 -2.83 -4.86
C ASP A 115 13.24 -2.15 -6.24
N GLY A 116 12.25 -1.31 -6.54
CA GLY A 116 12.21 -0.53 -7.79
C GLY A 116 13.22 0.65 -7.81
N PRO A 117 13.23 1.41 -8.90
CA PRO A 117 12.45 1.20 -10.11
C PRO A 117 13.03 0.11 -11.03
N SER A 118 12.16 -0.58 -11.77
CA SER A 118 12.55 -1.45 -12.88
C SER A 118 11.94 -0.96 -14.20
N GLU A 119 12.66 -1.15 -15.31
CA GLU A 119 12.17 -0.72 -16.62
C GLU A 119 11.07 -1.64 -17.19
N THR A 120 10.87 -2.82 -16.61
CA THR A 120 9.93 -3.82 -17.11
C THR A 120 8.66 -3.92 -16.28
N VAL A 121 8.74 -3.85 -14.95
CA VAL A 121 7.61 -4.11 -14.05
C VAL A 121 6.99 -2.81 -13.54
N THR A 122 7.80 -1.87 -13.07
CA THR A 122 7.30 -0.59 -12.52
C THR A 122 6.35 0.14 -13.47
N PRO A 123 6.66 0.28 -14.80
CA PRO A 123 5.72 0.93 -15.73
C PRO A 123 4.37 0.22 -15.87
N GLN A 124 4.35 -1.12 -15.82
CA GLN A 124 3.10 -1.90 -15.86
C GLN A 124 2.24 -1.65 -14.63
N ILE A 125 2.89 -1.61 -13.45
CA ILE A 125 2.21 -1.30 -12.19
C ILE A 125 1.61 0.12 -12.23
N LEU A 126 2.36 1.11 -12.70
CA LEU A 126 1.88 2.49 -12.84
C LEU A 126 0.69 2.60 -13.80
N ASP A 127 0.72 1.90 -14.95
CA ASP A 127 -0.40 1.86 -15.88
C ASP A 127 -1.67 1.29 -15.21
N ILE A 128 -1.52 0.23 -14.40
CA ILE A 128 -2.63 -0.39 -13.67
C ILE A 128 -3.16 0.54 -12.59
N LEU A 129 -2.30 1.11 -11.74
CA LEU A 129 -2.70 2.04 -10.68
C LEU A 129 -3.49 3.22 -11.25
N LYS A 130 -3.01 3.79 -12.36
CA LYS A 130 -3.67 4.86 -13.09
C LYS A 130 -5.03 4.45 -13.64
N SER A 131 -5.14 3.28 -14.26
CA SER A 131 -6.40 2.76 -14.82
C SER A 131 -7.44 2.47 -13.74
N GLU A 132 -6.99 2.07 -12.55
CA GLU A 132 -7.81 1.76 -11.39
C GLU A 132 -8.12 2.99 -10.52
N ASN A 133 -7.53 4.15 -10.83
CA ASN A 133 -7.63 5.39 -10.07
C ASN A 133 -7.29 5.19 -8.59
N VAL A 134 -6.15 4.55 -8.33
CA VAL A 134 -5.58 4.32 -6.99
C VAL A 134 -4.10 4.65 -7.00
N HIS A 135 -3.56 4.98 -5.82
CA HIS A 135 -2.14 5.32 -5.65
C HIS A 135 -1.44 4.35 -4.71
N ALA A 136 -0.11 4.32 -4.78
CA ALA A 136 0.74 3.44 -3.99
C ALA A 136 1.96 4.19 -3.44
N THR A 137 2.72 3.53 -2.55
CA THR A 137 4.02 4.02 -2.07
C THR A 137 5.11 3.11 -2.59
N PHE A 138 6.10 3.69 -3.28
CA PHE A 138 7.26 2.98 -3.84
C PHE A 138 8.49 3.22 -2.97
N PHE A 139 9.08 2.16 -2.43
CA PHE A 139 10.32 2.21 -1.66
C PHE A 139 11.50 1.97 -2.60
N ILE A 140 12.19 3.06 -2.96
CA ILE A 140 13.17 3.12 -4.03
C ILE A 140 14.55 2.68 -3.54
N VAL A 141 15.19 1.77 -4.26
CA VAL A 141 16.61 1.45 -4.12
C VAL A 141 17.43 2.49 -4.89
N GLY A 142 18.24 3.27 -4.17
CA GLY A 142 18.98 4.39 -4.77
C GLY A 142 19.89 3.98 -5.92
N LYS A 143 20.54 2.82 -5.85
CA LYS A 143 21.36 2.26 -6.92
C LYS A 143 20.55 1.94 -8.19
N SER A 144 19.30 1.49 -8.04
CA SER A 144 18.39 1.24 -9.18
C SER A 144 17.97 2.56 -9.83
N LEU A 145 17.69 3.59 -9.02
CA LEU A 145 17.40 4.95 -9.49
C LEU A 145 18.55 5.54 -10.29
N ASP A 146 19.79 5.40 -9.82
CA ASP A 146 20.98 6.00 -10.44
C ASP A 146 21.51 5.19 -11.64
N LYS A 147 20.82 4.12 -12.05
CA LYS A 147 21.26 3.24 -13.14
C LYS A 147 21.37 3.98 -14.47
N ASP A 148 20.34 4.70 -14.88
CA ASP A 148 20.24 5.42 -16.14
C ASP A 148 19.09 6.45 -16.13
N GLU A 149 18.90 7.14 -17.28
CA GLU A 149 17.82 8.13 -17.40
C GLU A 149 16.42 7.50 -17.47
N ASN A 150 16.27 6.25 -17.93
CA ASN A 150 14.96 5.61 -17.98
C ASN A 150 14.43 5.36 -16.56
N THR A 151 15.28 4.85 -15.67
CA THR A 151 14.90 4.62 -14.26
C THR A 151 14.57 5.93 -13.55
N LYS A 152 15.30 7.01 -13.80
CA LYS A 152 14.97 8.35 -13.25
C LYS A 152 13.63 8.87 -13.78
N ASN A 153 13.34 8.67 -15.06
CA ASN A 153 12.06 9.07 -15.64
C ASN A 153 10.89 8.25 -15.08
N ILE A 154 11.10 6.98 -14.74
CA ILE A 154 10.10 6.15 -14.06
C ILE A 154 9.78 6.73 -12.68
N VAL A 155 10.78 7.09 -11.87
CA VAL A 155 10.54 7.69 -10.54
C VAL A 155 9.88 9.08 -10.64
N LYS A 156 10.22 9.88 -11.66
CA LYS A 156 9.48 11.13 -11.93
C LYS A 156 8.00 10.85 -12.26
N ARG A 157 7.76 9.79 -13.04
CA ARG A 157 6.40 9.34 -13.38
C ARG A 157 5.64 8.87 -12.14
N GLU A 158 6.26 8.06 -11.25
CA GLU A 158 5.66 7.63 -9.99
C GLU A 158 5.11 8.84 -9.22
N LEU A 159 5.95 9.86 -8.98
CA LEU A 159 5.55 11.04 -8.23
C LEU A 159 4.48 11.88 -8.96
N SER A 160 4.65 12.09 -10.29
CA SER A 160 3.73 12.92 -11.07
C SER A 160 2.34 12.29 -11.26
N GLU A 161 2.23 10.98 -11.12
CA GLU A 161 0.94 10.25 -11.16
C GLU A 161 0.32 10.09 -9.75
N GLY A 162 0.79 10.86 -8.73
CA GLY A 162 0.17 10.92 -7.41
C GLY A 162 0.63 9.87 -6.41
N ASN A 163 1.60 9.02 -6.78
CA ASN A 163 2.17 8.04 -5.88
C ASN A 163 3.15 8.69 -4.89
N SER A 164 3.42 8.04 -3.77
CA SER A 164 4.42 8.45 -2.79
C SER A 164 5.74 7.69 -2.98
N ILE A 165 6.83 8.35 -2.63
CA ILE A 165 8.18 7.79 -2.71
C ILE A 165 8.74 7.61 -1.31
N GLY A 166 9.13 6.40 -0.96
CA GLY A 166 9.90 6.03 0.22
C GLY A 166 11.33 5.66 -0.16
N ASN A 167 12.15 5.44 0.86
CA ASN A 167 13.57 5.12 0.73
C ASN A 167 13.82 3.67 1.15
N HIS A 168 14.44 2.87 0.26
CA HIS A 168 14.79 1.46 0.50
C HIS A 168 16.29 1.22 0.56
N THR A 169 17.06 2.18 1.07
CA THR A 169 18.51 2.25 1.08
C THR A 169 19.12 2.38 -0.34
N TYR A 170 20.40 2.73 -0.42
CA TYR A 170 21.06 2.90 -1.71
C TYR A 170 21.53 1.57 -2.30
N SER A 171 22.23 0.78 -1.51
CA SER A 171 22.91 -0.41 -2.00
C SER A 171 22.04 -1.66 -2.00
N HIS A 172 21.04 -1.73 -1.14
CA HIS A 172 20.29 -2.94 -0.80
C HIS A 172 21.21 -4.13 -0.48
N ASN A 173 22.37 -3.85 0.11
CA ASN A 173 23.41 -4.85 0.34
C ASN A 173 23.44 -5.31 1.80
N TYR A 174 22.93 -6.51 2.07
CA TYR A 174 22.84 -7.10 3.41
C TYR A 174 24.21 -7.19 4.11
N ASN A 175 25.28 -7.55 3.40
CA ASN A 175 26.61 -7.65 4.00
C ASN A 175 27.19 -6.28 4.39
N TYR A 176 26.78 -5.22 3.69
CA TYR A 176 27.19 -3.85 3.99
C TYR A 176 26.36 -3.25 5.13
N LEU A 177 25.05 -3.40 5.06
CA LEU A 177 24.11 -2.85 6.04
C LEU A 177 24.15 -3.63 7.37
N TYR A 178 24.29 -4.95 7.28
CA TYR A 178 24.15 -5.87 8.39
C TYR A 178 25.31 -6.89 8.48
N PRO A 179 26.58 -6.43 8.58
CA PRO A 179 27.73 -7.33 8.67
C PRO A 179 27.58 -8.27 9.84
N ASN A 180 27.83 -9.58 9.60
CA ASN A 180 27.66 -10.65 10.60
C ASN A 180 26.23 -10.70 11.21
N GLY A 181 25.21 -10.23 10.48
CA GLY A 181 23.82 -10.19 10.95
C GLY A 181 23.53 -9.13 12.02
N LYS A 182 24.40 -8.13 12.16
CA LYS A 182 24.29 -7.01 13.10
C LYS A 182 24.08 -5.70 12.35
N ILE A 183 23.26 -4.83 12.91
CA ILE A 183 23.05 -3.48 12.36
C ILE A 183 24.36 -2.68 12.39
N ASN A 184 24.79 -2.20 11.23
CA ASN A 184 25.84 -1.19 11.17
C ASN A 184 25.22 0.19 11.00
N LEU A 185 25.08 0.92 12.10
CA LEU A 185 24.41 2.23 12.14
C LEU A 185 24.97 3.19 11.08
N SER A 186 26.31 3.32 11.01
CA SER A 186 26.96 4.25 10.06
C SER A 186 26.66 3.90 8.62
N ASN A 187 26.77 2.62 8.27
CA ASN A 187 26.50 2.15 6.89
C ASN A 187 25.02 2.32 6.53
N CYS A 188 24.11 1.99 7.44
CA CYS A 188 22.66 2.14 7.20
C CYS A 188 22.30 3.62 7.00
N MET A 189 22.75 4.51 7.87
CA MET A 189 22.48 5.95 7.75
C MET A 189 23.10 6.53 6.47
N SER A 190 24.35 6.18 6.16
CA SER A 190 25.01 6.62 4.91
C SER A 190 24.24 6.16 3.66
N ASP A 191 23.73 4.94 3.66
CA ASP A 191 22.98 4.38 2.54
C ASP A 191 21.60 5.08 2.37
N ILE A 192 20.92 5.37 3.47
CA ILE A 192 19.67 6.13 3.48
C ILE A 192 19.90 7.55 2.94
N GLU A 193 20.89 8.27 3.46
CA GLU A 193 21.18 9.63 3.02
C GLU A 193 21.57 9.68 1.54
N LYS A 194 22.39 8.72 1.09
CA LYS A 194 22.76 8.63 -0.32
C LYS A 194 21.55 8.43 -1.25
N THR A 195 20.55 7.64 -0.83
CA THR A 195 19.29 7.52 -1.59
C THR A 195 18.53 8.84 -1.61
N ASN A 196 18.43 9.53 -0.48
CA ASN A 196 17.75 10.82 -0.42
C ASN A 196 18.43 11.87 -1.30
N GLU A 197 19.77 11.89 -1.37
CA GLU A 197 20.52 12.74 -2.29
C GLU A 197 20.23 12.40 -3.77
N SER A 198 20.16 11.11 -4.13
CA SER A 198 19.80 10.68 -5.48
C SER A 198 18.37 11.07 -5.83
N LEU A 199 17.41 10.91 -4.90
CA LEU A 199 16.04 11.33 -5.08
C LEU A 199 15.91 12.85 -5.30
N LYS A 200 16.62 13.67 -4.51
CA LYS A 200 16.66 15.13 -4.70
C LYS A 200 17.19 15.54 -6.08
N LYS A 201 18.28 14.91 -6.54
CA LYS A 201 18.82 15.18 -7.88
C LYS A 201 17.82 14.90 -9.01
N VAL A 202 16.91 13.95 -8.81
CA VAL A 202 15.93 13.53 -9.82
C VAL A 202 14.62 14.29 -9.72
N LEU A 203 14.13 14.50 -8.48
CA LEU A 203 12.80 15.05 -8.19
C LEU A 203 12.81 16.53 -7.81
N GLY A 204 13.99 17.11 -7.60
CA GLY A 204 14.19 18.50 -7.18
C GLY A 204 14.69 18.65 -5.74
N GLU A 205 15.40 19.74 -5.47
CA GLU A 205 16.06 19.98 -4.16
C GLU A 205 15.06 20.06 -2.98
N ASP A 206 13.82 20.45 -3.25
CA ASP A 206 12.76 20.53 -2.23
C ASP A 206 12.13 19.17 -1.91
N PHE A 207 12.44 18.12 -2.68
CA PHE A 207 11.92 16.79 -2.42
C PHE A 207 12.47 16.21 -1.11
N SER A 208 11.58 15.63 -0.31
CA SER A 208 11.97 14.89 0.88
C SER A 208 11.02 13.70 1.11
N THR A 209 11.56 12.62 1.65
CA THR A 209 10.75 11.51 2.18
C THR A 209 11.18 11.17 3.59
N ARG A 210 10.20 10.84 4.43
CA ARG A 210 10.41 10.39 5.81
C ARG A 210 10.19 8.89 5.96
N ALA A 211 9.57 8.26 4.97
CA ALA A 211 9.26 6.83 4.98
C ALA A 211 10.50 6.02 4.58
N ILE A 212 11.01 5.23 5.49
CA ILE A 212 12.18 4.35 5.29
C ILE A 212 11.73 2.90 5.43
N ARG A 213 12.12 2.04 4.51
CA ARG A 213 11.95 0.60 4.66
C ARG A 213 13.30 -0.10 4.59
N PHE A 214 13.59 -0.92 5.58
CA PHE A 214 14.84 -1.66 5.63
C PHE A 214 14.78 -2.91 4.74
N PRO A 215 15.84 -3.20 3.96
CA PRO A 215 15.99 -4.47 3.28
C PRO A 215 15.82 -5.65 4.24
N GLY A 216 14.82 -6.51 3.98
CA GLY A 216 14.45 -7.64 4.83
C GLY A 216 13.55 -7.31 6.02
N GLY A 217 13.14 -6.06 6.17
CA GLY A 217 12.20 -5.59 7.19
C GLY A 217 12.83 -5.28 8.55
N HIS A 218 12.36 -4.23 9.20
CA HIS A 218 12.80 -3.79 10.53
C HIS A 218 12.67 -4.91 11.58
N MET A 219 11.51 -5.59 11.63
CA MET A 219 11.26 -6.64 12.62
C MET A 219 12.21 -7.82 12.50
N THR A 220 12.62 -8.18 11.28
CA THR A 220 13.62 -9.25 11.08
C THR A 220 14.92 -8.90 11.77
N TRP A 221 15.40 -7.68 11.62
CA TRP A 221 16.64 -7.20 12.21
C TRP A 221 16.50 -6.91 13.70
N LYS A 222 15.35 -6.40 14.13
CA LYS A 222 15.02 -6.22 15.54
C LYS A 222 15.10 -7.53 16.32
N ASN A 223 14.63 -8.62 15.73
CA ASN A 223 14.73 -9.96 16.34
C ASN A 223 16.17 -10.50 16.37
N LYS A 224 17.03 -10.12 15.41
CA LYS A 224 18.43 -10.56 15.33
C LYS A 224 19.38 -9.69 16.15
N ASP A 225 19.12 -8.38 16.20
CA ASP A 225 19.97 -7.38 16.86
C ASP A 225 19.10 -6.25 17.45
N SER A 226 18.43 -6.56 18.55
CA SER A 226 17.50 -5.61 19.19
C SER A 226 18.20 -4.32 19.60
N VAL A 227 19.41 -4.39 20.16
CA VAL A 227 20.16 -3.21 20.62
C VAL A 227 20.60 -2.33 19.44
N GLY A 228 21.09 -2.96 18.36
CA GLY A 228 21.46 -2.26 17.13
C GLY A 228 20.25 -1.56 16.51
N MET A 229 19.09 -2.23 16.42
CA MET A 229 17.87 -1.61 15.90
C MET A 229 17.32 -0.51 16.80
N ASP A 230 17.39 -0.64 18.15
CA ASP A 230 16.99 0.46 19.05
C ASP A 230 17.85 1.72 18.85
N THR A 231 19.13 1.52 18.55
CA THR A 231 20.06 2.63 18.25
C THR A 231 19.73 3.23 16.88
N MET A 232 19.41 2.39 15.89
CA MET A 232 19.00 2.80 14.56
C MET A 232 17.67 3.59 14.58
N ASP A 233 16.68 3.11 15.33
CA ASP A 233 15.39 3.79 15.51
C ASP A 233 15.56 5.20 16.06
N LYS A 234 16.43 5.37 17.08
CA LYS A 234 16.75 6.70 17.63
C LYS A 234 17.38 7.62 16.58
N ALA A 235 18.37 7.12 15.83
CA ALA A 235 19.03 7.92 14.80
C ALA A 235 18.08 8.32 13.65
N LEU A 236 17.12 7.46 13.28
CA LEU A 236 16.07 7.79 12.33
C LEU A 236 15.17 8.90 12.88
N HIS A 237 14.66 8.75 14.10
CA HIS A 237 13.76 9.72 14.71
C HIS A 237 14.40 11.09 14.93
N GLU A 238 15.71 11.16 15.24
CA GLU A 238 16.46 12.43 15.31
C GLU A 238 16.44 13.20 13.99
N LYS A 239 16.28 12.51 12.87
CA LYS A 239 16.13 13.09 11.52
C LYS A 239 14.68 13.14 11.03
N ASN A 240 13.73 12.82 11.89
CA ASN A 240 12.30 12.70 11.54
C ASN A 240 12.03 11.66 10.44
N TYR A 241 12.83 10.60 10.37
CA TYR A 241 12.59 9.43 9.54
C TYR A 241 11.83 8.36 10.33
N HIS A 242 10.95 7.63 9.64
CA HIS A 242 10.08 6.63 10.23
C HIS A 242 10.20 5.30 9.46
N GLN A 243 10.46 4.22 10.18
CA GLN A 243 10.54 2.90 9.57
C GLN A 243 9.14 2.36 9.27
N ILE A 244 8.97 1.81 8.08
CA ILE A 244 7.69 1.28 7.60
C ILE A 244 7.84 -0.19 7.24
N ASP A 245 7.45 -1.08 8.14
CA ASP A 245 7.27 -2.49 7.84
C ASP A 245 5.89 -2.74 7.19
N TRP A 246 5.42 -3.95 7.24
CA TRP A 246 4.13 -4.36 6.67
C TRP A 246 3.39 -5.30 7.62
N ASN A 247 2.10 -5.45 7.43
CA ASN A 247 1.30 -6.41 8.15
C ASN A 247 0.49 -7.33 7.21
N SER A 248 0.62 -7.13 5.91
CA SER A 248 0.03 -7.94 4.84
C SER A 248 1.03 -8.06 3.70
N LEU A 249 0.95 -9.12 2.89
CA LEU A 249 1.93 -9.36 1.83
C LEU A 249 1.37 -10.29 0.75
N SER A 250 1.91 -10.16 -0.47
CA SER A 250 1.64 -11.05 -1.60
C SER A 250 2.49 -12.32 -1.60
N GLN A 251 3.58 -12.36 -0.82
CA GLN A 251 4.61 -13.41 -0.86
C GLN A 251 5.28 -13.56 -2.24
N ASP A 252 5.37 -12.51 -3.02
CA ASP A 252 6.00 -12.51 -4.35
C ASP A 252 7.53 -12.66 -4.31
N ALA A 253 8.15 -12.41 -3.15
CA ALA A 253 9.59 -12.61 -2.92
C ALA A 253 9.89 -13.79 -1.97
N GLU A 254 8.91 -14.60 -1.60
CA GLU A 254 9.05 -15.63 -0.59
C GLU A 254 8.71 -17.04 -1.13
N GLY A 255 9.57 -18.02 -0.81
CA GLY A 255 9.34 -19.42 -1.15
C GLY A 255 9.46 -19.72 -2.66
N ALA A 256 8.69 -20.71 -3.14
CA ALA A 256 8.65 -21.04 -4.55
C ALA A 256 7.95 -19.93 -5.37
N PRO A 257 8.33 -19.74 -6.65
CA PRO A 257 7.66 -18.79 -7.53
C PRO A 257 6.13 -19.02 -7.56
N LYS A 258 5.37 -17.93 -7.49
CA LYS A 258 3.91 -17.93 -7.49
C LYS A 258 3.38 -17.23 -8.72
N ASN A 259 2.27 -17.71 -9.26
CA ASN A 259 1.54 -17.01 -10.31
C ASN A 259 0.61 -15.92 -9.72
N ALA A 260 0.04 -15.09 -10.58
CA ALA A 260 -0.80 -13.95 -10.19
C ALA A 260 -1.97 -14.33 -9.25
N GLU A 261 -2.66 -15.44 -9.52
CA GLU A 261 -3.78 -15.89 -8.66
C GLU A 261 -3.31 -16.32 -7.26
N GLN A 262 -2.14 -16.95 -7.17
CA GLN A 262 -1.56 -17.33 -5.89
C GLN A 262 -1.14 -16.10 -5.08
N LEU A 263 -0.53 -15.10 -5.73
CA LEU A 263 -0.15 -13.83 -5.10
C LEU A 263 -1.39 -13.08 -4.58
N LYS A 264 -2.43 -12.98 -5.39
CA LYS A 264 -3.73 -12.41 -4.99
C LYS A 264 -4.32 -13.16 -3.78
N HIS A 265 -4.28 -14.50 -3.80
CA HIS A 265 -4.78 -15.30 -2.68
C HIS A 265 -4.05 -15.01 -1.36
N GLU A 266 -2.72 -14.83 -1.40
CA GLU A 266 -1.95 -14.47 -0.20
C GLU A 266 -2.30 -13.07 0.31
N VAL A 267 -2.54 -12.09 -0.57
CA VAL A 267 -3.05 -10.78 -0.16
C VAL A 267 -4.41 -10.91 0.51
N ILE A 268 -5.35 -11.65 -0.09
CA ILE A 268 -6.68 -11.89 0.50
C ILE A 268 -6.56 -12.47 1.91
N LYS A 269 -5.73 -13.48 2.07
CA LYS A 269 -5.50 -14.17 3.34
C LYS A 269 -4.87 -13.25 4.40
N THR A 270 -3.87 -12.46 4.01
CA THR A 270 -3.10 -11.63 4.95
C THR A 270 -3.78 -10.31 5.30
N THR A 271 -4.73 -9.82 4.48
CA THR A 271 -5.54 -8.63 4.76
C THR A 271 -6.81 -8.94 5.53
N ALA A 272 -7.22 -10.21 5.63
CA ALA A 272 -8.46 -10.60 6.30
C ALA A 272 -8.50 -10.09 7.76
N GLY A 273 -9.55 -9.34 8.10
CA GLY A 273 -9.77 -8.80 9.44
C GLY A 273 -8.91 -7.60 9.82
N ARG A 274 -8.13 -7.03 8.90
CA ARG A 274 -7.33 -5.82 9.18
C ARG A 274 -8.12 -4.55 8.89
N GLU A 275 -8.04 -3.61 9.80
CA GLU A 275 -8.55 -2.25 9.58
C GLU A 275 -7.58 -1.43 8.73
N LYS A 276 -6.29 -1.48 9.03
CA LYS A 276 -5.22 -0.85 8.25
C LYS A 276 -4.30 -1.94 7.71
N ALA A 277 -4.25 -2.07 6.39
CA ALA A 277 -3.44 -3.07 5.70
C ALA A 277 -2.29 -2.40 4.95
N ILE A 278 -1.05 -2.61 5.38
CA ILE A 278 0.16 -2.20 4.68
C ILE A 278 0.66 -3.44 3.94
N ILE A 279 0.52 -3.43 2.62
CA ILE A 279 0.77 -4.63 1.78
C ILE A 279 2.14 -4.55 1.14
N LEU A 280 3.00 -5.51 1.47
CA LEU A 280 4.30 -5.69 0.80
C LEU A 280 4.14 -6.41 -0.52
N MET A 281 4.66 -5.78 -1.57
CA MET A 281 4.86 -6.31 -2.92
C MET A 281 6.19 -5.78 -3.46
N HIS A 282 6.62 -6.26 -4.63
CA HIS A 282 7.85 -5.79 -5.27
C HIS A 282 7.60 -5.42 -6.74
N ASP A 283 8.28 -4.38 -7.22
CA ASP A 283 8.20 -3.89 -8.61
C ASP A 283 9.53 -4.00 -9.38
N THR A 284 10.49 -4.74 -8.82
CA THR A 284 11.77 -5.00 -9.45
C THR A 284 11.68 -6.03 -10.60
N TYR A 285 12.77 -6.22 -11.32
CA TYR A 285 12.86 -7.20 -12.42
C TYR A 285 12.45 -8.60 -11.97
N GLY A 286 11.69 -9.31 -12.83
CA GLY A 286 11.20 -10.66 -12.55
C GLY A 286 9.95 -10.73 -11.67
N LYS A 287 9.29 -9.59 -11.45
CA LYS A 287 8.03 -9.49 -10.69
C LYS A 287 6.80 -9.23 -11.57
N GLU A 288 6.82 -9.71 -12.81
CA GLU A 288 5.71 -9.56 -13.77
C GLU A 288 4.41 -10.19 -13.26
N GLU A 289 4.50 -11.26 -12.45
CA GLU A 289 3.30 -11.87 -11.83
C GLU A 289 2.66 -10.96 -10.77
N THR A 290 3.44 -10.10 -10.11
CA THR A 290 2.93 -9.06 -9.19
C THR A 290 2.10 -8.04 -9.96
N ALA A 291 2.62 -7.54 -11.10
CA ALA A 291 1.85 -6.63 -11.96
C ALA A 291 0.55 -7.30 -12.46
N LYS A 292 0.60 -8.57 -12.90
CA LYS A 292 -0.59 -9.31 -13.34
C LYS A 292 -1.61 -9.55 -12.22
N ALA A 293 -1.15 -9.72 -10.96
CA ALA A 293 -2.04 -9.91 -9.81
C ALA A 293 -2.75 -8.63 -9.38
N LEU A 294 -2.14 -7.47 -9.63
CA LEU A 294 -2.54 -6.18 -9.06
C LEU A 294 -3.99 -5.77 -9.37
N PRO A 295 -4.53 -5.92 -10.60
CA PRO A 295 -5.94 -5.58 -10.86
C PRO A 295 -6.91 -6.37 -9.98
N GLY A 296 -6.70 -7.68 -9.86
CA GLY A 296 -7.55 -8.53 -9.02
C GLY A 296 -7.39 -8.28 -7.51
N ILE A 297 -6.21 -7.81 -7.07
CA ILE A 297 -5.96 -7.37 -5.70
C ILE A 297 -6.75 -6.08 -5.42
N ILE A 298 -6.66 -5.09 -6.31
CA ILE A 298 -7.36 -3.80 -6.16
C ILE A 298 -8.87 -4.01 -6.16
N GLU A 299 -9.39 -4.81 -7.10
CA GLU A 299 -10.81 -5.16 -7.15
C GLU A 299 -11.30 -5.76 -5.84
N TYR A 300 -10.59 -6.77 -5.31
CA TYR A 300 -10.92 -7.40 -4.04
C TYR A 300 -10.94 -6.38 -2.89
N LEU A 301 -9.93 -5.53 -2.78
CA LEU A 301 -9.83 -4.54 -1.71
C LEU A 301 -10.94 -3.50 -1.79
N LYS A 302 -11.31 -3.02 -2.99
CA LYS A 302 -12.48 -2.16 -3.23
C LYS A 302 -13.79 -2.85 -2.79
N GLN A 303 -13.97 -4.12 -3.14
CA GLN A 303 -15.14 -4.92 -2.74
C GLN A 303 -15.23 -5.12 -1.22
N GLN A 304 -14.07 -5.18 -0.53
CA GLN A 304 -14.02 -5.25 0.93
C GLN A 304 -14.25 -3.88 1.62
N GLY A 305 -14.38 -2.80 0.87
CA GLY A 305 -14.60 -1.44 1.37
C GLY A 305 -13.34 -0.77 1.93
N TYR A 306 -12.15 -1.12 1.39
CA TYR A 306 -10.93 -0.40 1.73
C TYR A 306 -10.83 0.94 0.98
N GLU A 307 -10.48 1.99 1.71
CA GLU A 307 -9.96 3.25 1.16
C GLU A 307 -8.47 3.09 0.85
N PHE A 308 -8.03 3.61 -0.31
CA PHE A 308 -6.62 3.54 -0.70
C PHE A 308 -5.91 4.83 -0.31
N LYS A 309 -4.78 4.71 0.37
CA LYS A 309 -3.93 5.84 0.75
C LYS A 309 -2.46 5.56 0.48
N VAL A 310 -1.67 6.64 0.39
CA VAL A 310 -0.21 6.59 0.30
C VAL A 310 0.43 7.00 1.64
N ILE A 311 1.66 6.57 1.89
CA ILE A 311 2.44 6.87 3.10
C ILE A 311 3.45 7.98 2.77
N LYS A 312 3.48 9.07 3.57
CA LYS A 312 4.38 10.19 3.34
C LYS A 312 5.09 10.68 4.63
#